data_2bc3fb5c497c59c2d846abafa477db0f
#
_entry.id   2bc3fb5c497c59c2d846abafa477db0f
#
_cell.length_a   1.000
_cell.length_b   1.000
_cell.length_c   1.000
_cell.angle_alpha   90.00
_cell.angle_beta   90.00
_cell.angle_gamma   90.00
#
_symmetry.space_group_name_H-M   'P 1'
#
loop_
_entity.id
_entity.type
_entity.pdbx_description
1 polymer ?
#
loop_
_entity_poly.entity_id
_entity_poly.type
_entity_poly.pdbx_seq_one_letter_code
_entity_poly.pdbx_strand_id
1 'polypeptide(L)'
;MIHMEYHLVVSTIMMFAGIYGFFTRRNTLAILISVELMLNATDINFAVFNRFLFPGGMEGYFFALFSIAISAAETAIAIAIMINIYRNLRSIQVRNLDDLKW
;
A
#
# COMPACT_ATOMS: atom_id res chain seq x y z
N MET A 1 -11.14 -21.56 -17.60
CA MET A 1 -11.67 -20.28 -17.12
C MET A 1 -11.65 -20.25 -15.59
N ILE A 2 -11.13 -19.21 -15.00
CA ILE A 2 -11.03 -19.11 -13.55
C ILE A 2 -12.33 -18.49 -13.03
N HIS A 3 -12.92 -19.13 -12.02
CA HIS A 3 -14.15 -18.64 -11.40
C HIS A 3 -13.88 -17.41 -10.53
N MET A 4 -14.90 -16.57 -10.37
CA MET A 4 -14.84 -15.36 -9.54
C MET A 4 -14.34 -15.68 -8.12
N GLU A 5 -14.74 -16.80 -7.58
CA GLU A 5 -14.41 -17.22 -6.21
C GLU A 5 -12.89 -17.32 -5.99
N TYR A 6 -12.15 -17.81 -6.97
CA TYR A 6 -10.71 -17.93 -6.86
C TYR A 6 -10.03 -16.55 -6.74
N HIS A 7 -10.50 -15.59 -7.52
CA HIS A 7 -9.98 -14.22 -7.45
C HIS A 7 -10.31 -13.60 -6.09
N LEU A 8 -11.51 -13.84 -5.59
CA LEU A 8 -11.92 -13.31 -4.28
C LEU A 8 -11.13 -13.94 -3.14
N VAL A 9 -10.78 -15.23 -3.25
CA VAL A 9 -9.92 -15.89 -2.27
C VAL A 9 -8.56 -15.23 -2.23
N VAL A 10 -7.96 -14.96 -3.38
CA VAL A 10 -6.66 -14.29 -3.44
C VAL A 10 -6.72 -12.90 -2.82
N SER A 11 -7.75 -12.11 -3.17
CA SER A 11 -7.88 -10.77 -2.63
C SER A 11 -8.12 -10.79 -1.12
N THR A 12 -8.87 -11.76 -0.63
CA THR A 12 -9.13 -11.93 0.80
C THR A 12 -7.83 -12.25 1.56
N ILE A 13 -7.01 -13.15 1.02
CA ILE A 13 -5.72 -13.49 1.60
C ILE A 13 -4.84 -12.25 1.65
N MET A 14 -4.79 -11.46 0.57
CA MET A 14 -4.03 -10.22 0.53
C MET A 14 -4.53 -9.21 1.56
N MET A 15 -5.84 -9.08 1.71
CA MET A 15 -6.43 -8.17 2.70
C MET A 15 -6.01 -8.55 4.12
N PHE A 16 -6.16 -9.82 4.49
CA PHE A 16 -5.78 -10.28 5.82
C PHE A 16 -4.27 -10.18 6.06
N ALA A 17 -3.46 -10.46 5.05
CA ALA A 17 -2.01 -10.28 5.17
C ALA A 17 -1.66 -8.82 5.42
N GLY A 18 -2.33 -7.91 4.73
CA GLY A 18 -2.14 -6.47 4.94
C GLY A 18 -2.56 -6.04 6.34
N ILE A 19 -3.72 -6.50 6.80
CA ILE A 19 -4.21 -6.20 8.14
C ILE A 19 -3.23 -6.73 9.21
N TYR A 20 -2.77 -7.95 9.04
CA TYR A 20 -1.79 -8.55 9.94
C TYR A 20 -0.51 -7.71 10.00
N GLY A 21 0.03 -7.34 8.84
CA GLY A 21 1.23 -6.52 8.77
C GLY A 21 1.03 -5.15 9.39
N PHE A 22 -0.14 -4.54 9.18
CA PHE A 22 -0.46 -3.23 9.74
C PHE A 22 -0.39 -3.23 11.27
N PHE A 23 -0.91 -4.27 11.91
CA PHE A 23 -0.97 -4.33 13.36
C PHE A 23 0.29 -4.90 14.02
N THR A 24 1.12 -5.65 13.28
CA THR A 24 2.27 -6.34 13.87
C THR A 24 3.60 -5.66 13.59
N ARG A 25 3.70 -4.88 12.50
CA ARG A 25 4.96 -4.25 12.13
C ARG A 25 5.15 -2.93 12.84
N ARG A 26 6.38 -2.65 13.23
CA ARG A 26 6.76 -1.40 13.91
C ARG A 26 7.42 -0.41 12.97
N ASN A 27 8.03 -0.92 11.90
CA ASN A 27 8.69 -0.09 10.91
C ASN A 27 7.64 0.64 10.08
N THR A 28 7.79 1.95 9.94
CA THR A 28 6.84 2.78 9.19
C THR A 28 6.72 2.34 7.73
N LEU A 29 7.83 1.97 7.11
CA LEU A 29 7.83 1.49 5.72
C LEU A 29 7.04 0.18 5.60
N ALA A 30 7.21 -0.73 6.55
CA ALA A 30 6.46 -1.99 6.54
C ALA A 30 4.96 -1.76 6.74
N ILE A 31 4.58 -0.80 7.57
CA ILE A 31 3.18 -0.41 7.76
C ILE A 31 2.62 0.16 6.47
N LEU A 32 3.38 1.01 5.77
CA LEU A 32 2.97 1.57 4.50
C LEU A 32 2.74 0.48 3.45
N ILE A 33 3.64 -0.48 3.37
CA ILE A 33 3.49 -1.62 2.46
C ILE A 33 2.24 -2.44 2.80
N SER A 34 1.96 -2.60 4.09
CA SER A 34 0.76 -3.32 4.54
C SER A 34 -0.52 -2.61 4.10
N VAL A 35 -0.58 -1.29 4.23
CA VAL A 35 -1.71 -0.49 3.77
C VAL A 35 -1.86 -0.62 2.25
N GLU A 36 -0.75 -0.56 1.53
CA GLU A 36 -0.75 -0.71 0.08
C GLU A 36 -1.31 -2.07 -0.34
N LEU A 37 -0.93 -3.12 0.38
CA LEU A 37 -1.44 -4.46 0.12
C LEU A 37 -2.96 -4.55 0.33
N MET A 38 -3.49 -3.91 1.38
CA MET A 38 -4.92 -3.84 1.62
C MET A 38 -5.66 -3.10 0.50
N LEU A 39 -5.09 -1.98 0.05
CA LEU A 39 -5.68 -1.20 -1.04
C LEU A 39 -5.67 -1.97 -2.35
N ASN A 40 -4.59 -2.70 -2.63
CA ASN A 40 -4.52 -3.52 -3.84
C ASN A 40 -5.54 -4.66 -3.80
N ALA A 41 -5.78 -5.24 -2.63
CA ALA A 41 -6.82 -6.26 -2.49
C ALA A 41 -8.21 -5.71 -2.83
N THR A 42 -8.49 -4.49 -2.40
CA THR A 42 -9.73 -3.79 -2.74
C THR A 42 -9.83 -3.54 -4.25
N ASP A 43 -8.73 -3.16 -4.88
CA ASP A 43 -8.69 -2.92 -6.32
C ASP A 43 -8.96 -4.20 -7.11
N ILE A 44 -8.44 -5.32 -6.66
CA ILE A 44 -8.73 -6.63 -7.25
C ILE A 44 -10.22 -6.90 -7.19
N ASN A 45 -10.87 -6.59 -6.07
CA ASN A 45 -12.30 -6.79 -5.91
C ASN A 45 -13.10 -5.94 -6.89
N PHE A 46 -12.72 -4.67 -7.11
CA PHE A 46 -13.37 -3.84 -8.12
C PHE A 46 -13.30 -4.44 -9.51
N ALA A 47 -12.12 -4.89 -9.90
CA ALA A 47 -11.92 -5.49 -11.22
C ALA A 47 -12.69 -6.80 -11.36
N VAL A 48 -12.66 -7.64 -10.32
CA VAL A 48 -13.35 -8.94 -10.33
C VAL A 48 -14.86 -8.76 -10.42
N PHE A 49 -15.42 -7.88 -9.62
CA PHE A 49 -16.86 -7.63 -9.64
C PHE A 49 -17.29 -7.05 -10.99
N ASN A 50 -16.50 -6.17 -11.58
CA ASN A 50 -16.82 -5.65 -12.90
C ASN A 50 -16.86 -6.76 -13.94
N ARG A 51 -15.86 -7.64 -13.92
CA ARG A 51 -15.77 -8.72 -14.91
C ARG A 51 -16.90 -9.71 -14.82
N PHE A 52 -17.27 -10.11 -13.61
CA PHE A 52 -18.21 -11.23 -13.41
C PHE A 52 -19.65 -10.78 -13.20
N LEU A 53 -19.88 -9.61 -12.62
CA LEU A 53 -21.23 -9.12 -12.33
C LEU A 53 -21.72 -8.10 -13.35
N PHE A 54 -20.81 -7.35 -13.96
CA PHE A 54 -21.15 -6.31 -14.94
C PHE A 54 -20.29 -6.42 -16.17
N PRO A 55 -20.36 -7.53 -16.93
CA PRO A 55 -19.42 -7.78 -18.03
C PRO A 55 -19.50 -6.77 -19.17
N GLY A 56 -20.62 -6.05 -19.31
CA GLY A 56 -20.74 -5.00 -20.31
C GLY A 56 -20.24 -3.64 -19.86
N GLY A 57 -19.93 -3.48 -18.57
CA GLY A 57 -19.47 -2.20 -18.02
C GLY A 57 -17.98 -2.14 -17.86
N MET A 58 -17.48 -0.92 -17.73
CA MET A 58 -16.04 -0.65 -17.55
C MET A 58 -15.76 0.10 -16.26
N GLU A 59 -16.79 0.42 -15.50
CA GLU A 59 -16.66 1.30 -14.33
C GLU A 59 -15.78 0.72 -13.25
N GLY A 60 -15.91 -0.58 -12.96
CA GLY A 60 -15.06 -1.23 -11.97
C GLY A 60 -13.60 -1.25 -12.36
N TYR A 61 -13.31 -1.46 -13.64
CA TYR A 61 -11.95 -1.40 -14.16
C TYR A 61 -11.37 0.00 -14.05
N PHE A 62 -12.15 1.03 -14.37
CA PHE A 62 -11.70 2.41 -14.24
C PHE A 62 -11.44 2.77 -12.79
N PHE A 63 -12.32 2.40 -11.87
CA PHE A 63 -12.10 2.64 -10.45
C PHE A 63 -10.84 1.95 -9.96
N ALA A 64 -10.61 0.71 -10.38
CA ALA A 64 -9.39 -0.02 -10.00
C ALA A 64 -8.14 0.68 -10.53
N LEU A 65 -8.15 1.11 -11.78
CA LEU A 65 -7.00 1.80 -12.39
C LEU A 65 -6.71 3.13 -11.70
N PHE A 66 -7.74 3.93 -11.45
CA PHE A 66 -7.57 5.21 -10.74
C PHE A 66 -7.06 4.97 -9.32
N SER A 67 -7.62 4.01 -8.62
CA SER A 67 -7.20 3.69 -7.26
C SER A 67 -5.74 3.26 -7.22
N ILE A 68 -5.31 2.40 -8.13
CA ILE A 68 -3.92 1.95 -8.23
C ILE A 68 -3.00 3.13 -8.51
N ALA A 69 -3.37 4.00 -9.45
CA ALA A 69 -2.56 5.16 -9.81
C ALA A 69 -2.42 6.13 -8.63
N ILE A 70 -3.52 6.42 -7.95
CA ILE A 70 -3.52 7.32 -6.79
C ILE A 70 -2.69 6.71 -5.65
N SER A 71 -2.90 5.45 -5.34
CA SER A 71 -2.15 4.76 -4.29
C SER A 71 -0.66 4.73 -4.58
N ALA A 72 -0.28 4.46 -5.82
CA ALA A 72 1.12 4.44 -6.22
C ALA A 72 1.77 5.81 -6.05
N ALA A 73 1.06 6.87 -6.45
CA ALA A 73 1.57 8.24 -6.30
C ALA A 73 1.70 8.62 -4.83
N GLU A 74 0.71 8.31 -4.01
CA GLU A 74 0.74 8.59 -2.58
C GLU A 74 1.87 7.84 -1.89
N THR A 75 2.06 6.58 -2.24
CA THR A 75 3.14 5.76 -1.69
C THR A 75 4.50 6.32 -2.05
N ALA A 76 4.69 6.73 -3.30
CA ALA A 76 5.95 7.34 -3.73
C ALA A 76 6.25 8.61 -2.94
N ILE A 77 5.25 9.46 -2.75
CA ILE A 77 5.40 10.70 -1.96
C ILE A 77 5.71 10.37 -0.50
N ALA A 78 5.00 9.42 0.08
CA ALA A 78 5.20 9.03 1.47
C ALA A 78 6.60 8.47 1.69
N ILE A 79 7.10 7.64 0.78
CA ILE A 79 8.46 7.10 0.86
C ILE A 79 9.49 8.22 0.77
N ALA A 80 9.30 9.16 -0.15
CA ALA A 80 10.20 10.30 -0.30
C ALA A 80 10.24 11.15 0.97
N ILE A 81 9.10 11.40 1.59
CA ILE A 81 9.01 12.15 2.85
C ILE A 81 9.73 11.39 3.97
N MET A 82 9.50 10.09 4.08
CA MET A 82 10.15 9.27 5.10
C MET A 82 11.65 9.26 4.97
N ILE A 83 12.17 9.14 3.75
CA ILE A 83 13.60 9.19 3.50
C ILE A 83 14.17 10.55 3.88
N ASN A 84 13.47 11.62 3.53
CA ASN A 84 13.89 12.97 3.86
C ASN A 84 13.94 13.19 5.38
N ILE A 85 12.93 12.77 6.08
CA ILE A 85 12.87 12.87 7.55
C ILE A 85 14.01 12.06 8.17
N TYR A 86 14.23 10.84 7.70
CA TYR A 86 15.29 9.98 8.21
C TYR A 86 16.66 10.64 8.05
N ARG A 87 16.93 11.22 6.89
CA ARG A 87 18.20 11.92 6.63
C ARG A 87 18.37 13.12 7.56
N ASN A 88 17.32 13.89 7.79
CA ASN A 88 17.36 15.04 8.67
C ASN A 88 17.63 14.63 10.12
N LEU A 89 16.94 13.60 10.60
CA LEU A 89 17.16 13.09 11.96
C LEU A 89 18.58 12.56 12.14
N ARG A 90 19.09 11.85 11.15
CA ARG A 90 20.45 11.33 11.19
C ARG A 90 21.47 12.45 11.23
N SER A 91 21.27 13.52 10.47
CA SER A 91 22.13 14.69 10.48
C SER A 91 22.14 15.38 11.84
N ILE A 92 20.98 15.52 12.46
CA ILE A 92 20.84 16.12 13.80
C ILE A 92 21.54 15.27 14.84
N GLN A 93 21.41 13.97 14.78
CA GLN A 93 22.09 13.05 15.70
C GLN A 93 23.60 13.15 15.60
N VAL A 94 24.13 13.25 14.40
CA VAL A 94 25.57 13.42 14.18
C VAL A 94 26.04 14.73 14.76
N ARG A 95 25.32 15.84 14.56
CA ARG A 95 25.62 17.13 15.16
C ARG A 95 25.63 17.06 16.68
N ASN A 96 24.64 16.42 17.26
CA ASN A 96 24.53 16.29 18.70
C ASN A 96 25.72 15.53 19.28
N LEU A 97 26.17 14.49 18.57
CA LEU A 97 27.35 13.74 18.98
C LEU A 97 28.62 14.60 18.95
N ASP A 98 28.77 15.44 17.93
CA ASP A 98 29.89 16.37 17.85
C ASP A 98 29.82 17.38 18.97
N ASP A 99 28.66 17.94 19.27
CA ASP A 99 28.48 18.90 20.36
C ASP A 99 28.81 18.27 21.72
N LEU A 100 28.43 17.03 21.94
CA LEU A 100 28.73 16.32 23.18
C LEU A 100 30.20 15.98 23.30
N LYS A 101 30.89 15.81 22.20
CA LYS A 101 32.30 15.45 22.18
C LYS A 101 33.22 16.65 22.57
N TRP A 102 32.79 17.84 22.22
CA TRP A 102 33.56 19.09 22.45
C TRP A 102 32.98 19.91 23.61
#